data_73855967492c4c30e5bcea2744721503
#
_entry.id   73855967492c4c30e5bcea2744721503
#
_cell.length_a   1.000
_cell.length_b   1.000
_cell.length_c   1.000
_cell.angle_alpha   90.00
_cell.angle_beta   90.00
_cell.angle_gamma   90.00
#
_symmetry.space_group_name_H-M   'P 1'
#
loop_
_entity.id
_entity.type
_entity.pdbx_description
1 polymer ?
#
loop_
_entity_poly.entity_id
_entity_poly.type
_entity_poly.pdbx_seq_one_letter_code
_entity_poly.pdbx_strand_id
1 'polypeptide(L)'
;MKEKFFLFALLIFFATVWSNRVLLVFAVKGFVDGPPALYEKSDEPQHVKWFDDYFTVEYIDDKTIAIGEPRYWQANYNYLILGDERAILFDSGPGLKDIKPVIVSLTDLPITVVASHLHYDHVGNHDRFASVAMLDTPSMRARATGSRFKMSSMQHLGFLENIKNPVLNVSEWWQPDTHIDLGGRRLKILNA
;
A
#
# COMPACT_ATOMS: atom_id res chain seq x y z
N MET A 1 -40.51 16.93 24.52
CA MET A 1 -39.25 17.42 23.92
C MET A 1 -38.09 16.43 24.12
N LYS A 2 -37.88 15.91 25.33
CA LYS A 2 -36.82 14.95 25.66
C LYS A 2 -36.89 13.62 24.86
N GLU A 3 -38.08 13.06 24.68
CA GLU A 3 -38.28 11.81 23.94
C GLU A 3 -37.94 11.92 22.44
N LYS A 4 -38.33 13.04 21.81
CA LYS A 4 -37.99 13.28 20.40
C LYS A 4 -36.48 13.47 20.20
N PHE A 5 -35.81 14.10 21.15
CA PHE A 5 -34.37 14.26 21.15
C PHE A 5 -33.64 12.91 21.31
N PHE A 6 -34.15 12.07 22.23
CA PHE A 6 -33.60 10.73 22.45
C PHE A 6 -33.77 9.84 21.21
N LEU A 7 -34.96 9.87 20.60
CA LEU A 7 -35.21 9.09 19.35
C LEU A 7 -34.31 9.57 18.21
N PHE A 8 -34.12 10.87 18.07
CA PHE A 8 -33.22 11.43 17.05
C PHE A 8 -31.76 11.07 17.29
N ALA A 9 -31.29 11.11 18.53
CA ALA A 9 -29.95 10.68 18.90
C ALA A 9 -29.74 9.19 18.64
N LEU A 10 -30.74 8.35 18.91
CA LEU A 10 -30.71 6.92 18.62
C LEU A 10 -30.65 6.65 17.13
N LEU A 11 -31.40 7.37 16.31
CA LEU A 11 -31.35 7.26 14.84
C LEU A 11 -30.00 7.65 14.26
N ILE A 12 -29.40 8.73 14.77
CA ILE A 12 -28.04 9.13 14.38
C ILE A 12 -27.03 8.05 14.76
N PHE A 13 -27.13 7.52 15.97
CA PHE A 13 -26.24 6.43 16.42
C PHE A 13 -26.34 5.22 15.50
N PHE A 14 -27.55 4.74 15.22
CA PHE A 14 -27.74 3.59 14.31
C PHE A 14 -27.28 3.88 12.89
N ALA A 15 -27.54 5.07 12.36
CA ALA A 15 -27.05 5.46 11.02
C ALA A 15 -25.51 5.49 10.98
N THR A 16 -24.88 6.01 12.05
CA THR A 16 -23.41 6.04 12.15
C THR A 16 -22.83 4.65 12.26
N VAL A 17 -23.41 3.78 13.09
CA VAL A 17 -22.99 2.37 13.22
C VAL A 17 -23.18 1.64 11.89
N TRP A 18 -24.31 1.82 11.23
CA TRP A 18 -24.58 1.21 9.93
C TRP A 18 -23.61 1.67 8.84
N SER A 19 -23.31 2.97 8.78
CA SER A 19 -22.38 3.55 7.82
C SER A 19 -20.93 3.09 8.05
N ASN A 20 -20.58 2.80 9.32
CA ASN A 20 -19.22 2.37 9.70
C ASN A 20 -19.15 0.89 10.09
N ARG A 21 -20.16 0.09 9.73
CA ARG A 21 -20.25 -1.32 10.15
C ARG A 21 -19.02 -2.16 9.80
N VAL A 22 -18.41 -1.91 8.65
CA VAL A 22 -17.19 -2.61 8.23
C VAL A 22 -16.05 -2.27 9.18
N LEU A 23 -15.84 -0.99 9.46
CA LEU A 23 -14.82 -0.53 10.40
C LEU A 23 -15.07 -1.08 11.81
N LEU A 24 -16.33 -1.11 12.25
CA LEU A 24 -16.72 -1.66 13.54
C LEU A 24 -16.44 -3.17 13.63
N VAL A 25 -16.78 -3.92 12.59
CA VAL A 25 -16.51 -5.37 12.52
C VAL A 25 -15.01 -5.63 12.59
N PHE A 26 -14.20 -4.90 11.80
CA PHE A 26 -12.75 -5.01 11.86
C PHE A 26 -12.19 -4.62 13.22
N ALA A 27 -12.69 -3.54 13.82
CA ALA A 27 -12.26 -3.10 15.15
C ALA A 27 -12.58 -4.14 16.22
N VAL A 28 -13.79 -4.72 16.20
CA VAL A 28 -14.18 -5.78 17.14
C VAL A 28 -13.34 -7.03 16.91
N LYS A 29 -13.15 -7.44 15.65
CA LYS A 29 -12.31 -8.59 15.31
C LYS A 29 -10.87 -8.38 15.76
N GLY A 30 -10.26 -7.25 15.44
CA GLY A 30 -8.90 -6.93 15.88
C GLY A 30 -8.74 -6.85 17.40
N PHE A 31 -9.78 -6.40 18.12
CA PHE A 31 -9.78 -6.37 19.58
C PHE A 31 -9.90 -7.78 20.20
N VAL A 32 -10.68 -8.66 19.59
CA VAL A 32 -10.94 -10.03 20.10
C VAL A 32 -9.83 -10.98 19.69
N ASP A 33 -9.43 -10.96 18.42
CA ASP A 33 -8.49 -11.93 17.84
C ASP A 33 -7.04 -11.41 17.83
N GLY A 34 -6.85 -10.09 18.00
CA GLY A 34 -5.57 -9.44 17.76
C GLY A 34 -5.18 -9.39 16.27
N PRO A 35 -3.96 -8.92 15.95
CA PRO A 35 -3.45 -8.94 14.59
C PRO A 35 -3.24 -10.39 14.13
N PRO A 36 -3.50 -10.70 12.84
CA PRO A 36 -3.24 -12.02 12.29
C PRO A 36 -1.77 -12.42 12.47
N ALA A 37 -1.54 -13.68 12.82
CA ALA A 37 -0.19 -14.23 12.87
C ALA A 37 0.44 -14.28 11.46
N LEU A 38 1.75 -14.13 11.39
CA LEU A 38 2.49 -14.37 10.15
C LEU A 38 2.53 -15.88 9.86
N TYR A 39 2.41 -16.25 8.59
CA TYR A 39 2.55 -17.63 8.14
C TYR A 39 3.98 -18.12 8.29
N GLU A 40 4.14 -19.43 8.40
CA GLU A 40 5.45 -20.06 8.52
C GLU A 40 6.12 -20.23 7.14
N LYS A 41 7.45 -20.24 7.13
CA LYS A 41 8.22 -20.40 5.89
C LYS A 41 7.97 -21.75 5.20
N SER A 42 7.59 -22.77 5.96
CA SER A 42 7.25 -24.10 5.45
C SER A 42 6.01 -24.12 4.55
N ASP A 43 5.17 -23.08 4.64
CA ASP A 43 3.94 -22.99 3.86
C ASP A 43 4.18 -22.50 2.43
N GLU A 44 5.42 -22.07 2.12
CA GLU A 44 5.79 -21.57 0.79
C GLU A 44 6.14 -22.69 -0.19
N PRO A 45 5.80 -22.51 -1.49
CA PRO A 45 6.25 -23.41 -2.54
C PRO A 45 7.79 -23.50 -2.60
N GLN A 46 8.33 -24.69 -2.87
CA GLN A 46 9.78 -24.94 -2.87
C GLN A 46 10.57 -24.12 -3.91
N HIS A 47 9.91 -23.69 -5.00
CA HIS A 47 10.55 -22.91 -6.06
C HIS A 47 10.71 -21.42 -5.71
N VAL A 48 10.09 -20.94 -4.64
CA VAL A 48 10.17 -19.54 -4.21
C VAL A 48 11.54 -19.27 -3.61
N LYS A 49 12.20 -18.23 -4.07
CA LYS A 49 13.50 -17.81 -3.56
C LYS A 49 13.33 -16.79 -2.43
N TRP A 50 13.71 -17.17 -1.23
CA TRP A 50 13.73 -16.28 -0.07
C TRP A 50 14.92 -15.31 -0.15
N PHE A 51 14.64 -14.02 0.01
CA PHE A 51 15.67 -13.00 0.21
C PHE A 51 16.16 -13.01 1.67
N ASP A 52 15.21 -13.03 2.59
CA ASP A 52 15.43 -13.12 4.03
C ASP A 52 14.38 -14.03 4.68
N ASP A 53 14.07 -13.82 5.95
CA ASP A 53 13.05 -14.58 6.67
C ASP A 53 11.62 -14.09 6.42
N TYR A 54 11.42 -13.08 5.57
CA TYR A 54 10.11 -12.45 5.32
C TYR A 54 9.81 -12.23 3.85
N PHE A 55 10.77 -11.72 3.07
CA PHE A 55 10.59 -11.41 1.65
C PHE A 55 11.04 -12.55 0.74
N THR A 56 10.32 -12.71 -0.36
CA THR A 56 10.70 -13.58 -1.48
C THR A 56 10.97 -12.75 -2.72
N VAL A 57 11.79 -13.27 -3.64
CA VAL A 57 12.15 -12.61 -4.90
C VAL A 57 11.98 -13.59 -6.04
N GLU A 58 11.20 -13.21 -7.04
CA GLU A 58 10.96 -13.97 -8.26
C GLU A 58 11.13 -13.07 -9.50
N TYR A 59 11.96 -13.49 -10.44
CA TYR A 59 12.15 -12.81 -11.72
C TYR A 59 11.04 -13.26 -12.68
N ILE A 60 10.13 -12.34 -13.03
CA ILE A 60 9.09 -12.56 -14.05
C ILE A 60 9.73 -12.48 -15.43
N ASP A 61 10.59 -11.50 -15.63
CA ASP A 61 11.47 -11.32 -16.77
C ASP A 61 12.76 -10.59 -16.34
N ASP A 62 13.68 -10.33 -17.28
CA ASP A 62 14.96 -9.68 -17.00
C ASP A 62 14.84 -8.27 -16.39
N LYS A 63 13.68 -7.63 -16.52
CA LYS A 63 13.42 -6.25 -16.06
C LYS A 63 12.18 -6.13 -15.18
N THR A 64 11.57 -7.24 -14.77
CA THR A 64 10.41 -7.25 -13.86
C THR A 64 10.61 -8.29 -12.77
N ILE A 65 10.63 -7.83 -11.54
CA ILE A 65 10.89 -8.67 -10.37
C ILE A 65 9.70 -8.56 -9.42
N ALA A 66 9.11 -9.68 -9.05
CA ALA A 66 8.10 -9.77 -8.02
C ALA A 66 8.78 -9.94 -6.65
N ILE A 67 8.34 -9.15 -5.68
CA ILE A 67 8.80 -9.21 -4.30
C ILE A 67 7.60 -9.58 -3.45
N GLY A 68 7.58 -10.80 -2.96
CA GLY A 68 6.46 -11.35 -2.19
C GLY A 68 6.66 -11.18 -0.69
N GLU A 69 5.54 -11.08 0.01
CA GLU A 69 5.43 -11.08 1.46
C GLU A 69 4.53 -12.26 1.90
N PRO A 70 4.94 -13.52 1.65
CA PRO A 70 4.09 -14.69 1.80
C PRO A 70 3.71 -14.98 3.23
N ARG A 71 4.49 -14.53 4.21
CA ARG A 71 4.15 -14.68 5.63
C ARG A 71 3.07 -13.73 6.10
N TYR A 72 2.86 -12.62 5.39
CA TYR A 72 1.77 -11.72 5.69
C TYR A 72 0.44 -12.36 5.24
N TRP A 73 -0.58 -12.30 6.06
CA TRP A 73 -1.84 -13.00 5.85
C TRP A 73 -2.56 -12.65 4.53
N GLN A 74 -2.29 -11.48 3.95
CA GLN A 74 -2.79 -11.10 2.63
C GLN A 74 -1.90 -11.57 1.48
N ALA A 75 -0.71 -12.12 1.79
CA ALA A 75 0.26 -12.63 0.81
C ALA A 75 0.54 -11.63 -0.32
N ASN A 76 0.91 -10.40 0.04
CA ASN A 76 1.11 -9.29 -0.89
C ASN A 76 2.29 -9.55 -1.83
N TYR A 77 2.17 -9.01 -3.05
CA TYR A 77 3.25 -8.90 -4.01
C TYR A 77 3.47 -7.45 -4.41
N ASN A 78 4.74 -7.06 -4.47
CA ASN A 78 5.21 -5.76 -4.92
C ASN A 78 6.07 -5.98 -6.16
N TYR A 79 6.06 -5.07 -7.12
CA TYR A 79 6.77 -5.29 -8.38
C TYR A 79 7.83 -4.22 -8.61
N LEU A 80 9.10 -4.66 -8.73
CA LEU A 80 10.19 -3.81 -9.16
C LEU A 80 10.32 -3.90 -10.68
N ILE A 81 10.11 -2.77 -11.36
CA ILE A 81 10.10 -2.66 -12.83
C ILE A 81 11.29 -1.81 -13.23
N LEU A 82 12.27 -2.43 -13.89
CA LEU A 82 13.52 -1.80 -14.27
C LEU A 82 13.44 -1.19 -15.67
N GLY A 83 13.99 -0.01 -15.83
CA GLY A 83 14.43 0.58 -17.08
C GLY A 83 15.96 0.57 -17.19
N ASP A 84 16.51 1.41 -18.05
CA ASP A 84 17.96 1.62 -18.17
C ASP A 84 18.44 2.85 -17.37
N GLU A 85 17.54 3.76 -17.01
CA GLU A 85 17.84 5.03 -16.32
C GLU A 85 17.18 5.16 -14.94
N ARG A 86 16.02 4.53 -14.74
CA ARG A 86 15.25 4.52 -13.48
C ARG A 86 14.42 3.27 -13.34
N ALA A 87 13.96 3.01 -12.12
CA ALA A 87 13.05 1.91 -11.83
C ALA A 87 11.80 2.39 -11.10
N ILE A 88 10.72 1.62 -11.23
CA ILE A 88 9.47 1.80 -10.51
C ILE A 88 9.31 0.67 -9.52
N LEU A 89 9.03 1.01 -8.26
CA LEU A 89 8.47 0.07 -7.31
C LEU A 89 6.95 0.26 -7.29
N PHE A 90 6.23 -0.71 -7.83
CA PHE A 90 4.77 -0.75 -7.87
C PHE A 90 4.26 -1.51 -6.66
N ASP A 91 3.62 -0.79 -5.74
CA ASP A 91 3.30 -1.16 -4.36
C ASP A 91 4.55 -1.34 -3.47
N SER A 92 4.34 -1.35 -2.16
CA SER A 92 5.43 -1.47 -1.20
C SER A 92 5.03 -2.22 0.08
N GLY A 93 3.98 -3.01 0.00
CA GLY A 93 3.50 -3.84 1.09
C GLY A 93 2.91 -3.08 2.29
N PRO A 94 2.53 -3.79 3.36
CA PRO A 94 1.95 -3.23 4.57
C PRO A 94 2.94 -2.44 5.44
N GLY A 95 4.24 -2.59 5.22
CA GLY A 95 5.26 -1.92 6.03
C GLY A 95 5.60 -2.61 7.35
N LEU A 96 5.22 -3.89 7.52
CA LEU A 96 5.63 -4.70 8.66
C LEU A 96 7.15 -4.92 8.70
N LYS A 97 7.75 -5.08 7.53
CA LYS A 97 9.19 -5.13 7.33
C LYS A 97 9.62 -4.07 6.34
N ASP A 98 10.85 -3.61 6.45
CA ASP A 98 11.44 -2.66 5.52
C ASP A 98 11.79 -3.34 4.20
N ILE A 99 11.10 -2.97 3.11
CA ILE A 99 11.36 -3.51 1.77
C ILE A 99 12.62 -2.91 1.12
N LYS A 100 13.10 -1.77 1.61
CA LYS A 100 14.20 -1.05 0.96
C LYS A 100 15.50 -1.85 0.83
N PRO A 101 15.93 -2.66 1.82
CA PRO A 101 17.08 -3.55 1.67
C PRO A 101 16.96 -4.53 0.50
N VAL A 102 15.75 -5.06 0.26
CA VAL A 102 15.49 -5.93 -0.90
C VAL A 102 15.70 -5.15 -2.20
N ILE A 103 15.07 -3.97 -2.31
CA ILE A 103 15.14 -3.14 -3.52
C ILE A 103 16.56 -2.76 -3.87
N VAL A 104 17.34 -2.26 -2.90
CA VAL A 104 18.73 -1.81 -3.15
C VAL A 104 19.70 -2.98 -3.42
N SER A 105 19.33 -4.21 -3.07
CA SER A 105 20.10 -5.41 -3.45
C SER A 105 19.88 -5.83 -4.91
N LEU A 106 18.77 -5.38 -5.52
CA LEU A 106 18.35 -5.76 -6.86
C LEU A 106 18.72 -4.73 -7.93
N THR A 107 18.92 -3.45 -7.54
CA THR A 107 19.25 -2.37 -8.47
C THR A 107 19.85 -1.16 -7.77
N ASP A 108 20.77 -0.47 -8.47
CA ASP A 108 21.32 0.84 -8.08
C ASP A 108 20.56 2.01 -8.76
N LEU A 109 19.56 1.73 -9.58
CA LEU A 109 18.79 2.76 -10.29
C LEU A 109 17.98 3.64 -9.32
N PRO A 110 17.76 4.91 -9.68
CA PRO A 110 16.82 5.77 -8.95
C PRO A 110 15.42 5.14 -8.91
N ILE A 111 14.84 5.02 -7.71
CA ILE A 111 13.54 4.39 -7.50
C ILE A 111 12.46 5.45 -7.34
N THR A 112 11.39 5.35 -8.12
CA THR A 112 10.11 6.01 -7.83
C THR A 112 9.10 4.97 -7.39
N VAL A 113 8.49 5.15 -6.23
CA VAL A 113 7.45 4.25 -5.74
C VAL A 113 6.07 4.78 -6.12
N VAL A 114 5.17 3.89 -6.54
CA VAL A 114 3.78 4.20 -6.90
C VAL A 114 2.86 3.09 -6.43
N ALA A 115 1.68 3.44 -5.96
CA ALA A 115 0.69 2.47 -5.51
C ALA A 115 -0.32 2.12 -6.60
N SER A 116 -0.72 0.85 -6.65
CA SER A 116 -1.88 0.39 -7.43
C SER A 116 -3.17 1.04 -6.92
N HIS A 117 -3.30 1.12 -5.60
CA HIS A 117 -4.35 1.84 -4.89
C HIS A 117 -3.90 2.20 -3.46
N LEU A 118 -4.67 3.05 -2.80
CA LEU A 118 -4.27 3.63 -1.51
C LEU A 118 -4.83 2.86 -0.31
N HIS A 119 -4.66 1.55 -0.27
CA HIS A 119 -4.83 0.78 0.96
C HIS A 119 -3.49 0.62 1.69
N TYR A 120 -3.55 0.45 3.01
CA TYR A 120 -2.36 0.44 3.87
C TYR A 120 -1.36 -0.67 3.53
N ASP A 121 -1.87 -1.80 3.06
CA ASP A 121 -1.09 -2.97 2.67
C ASP A 121 -0.36 -2.84 1.33
N HIS A 122 -0.57 -1.73 0.61
CA HIS A 122 0.12 -1.38 -0.63
C HIS A 122 1.09 -0.20 -0.51
N VAL A 123 0.96 0.62 0.54
CA VAL A 123 1.72 1.87 0.67
C VAL A 123 2.57 1.95 1.93
N GLY A 124 2.66 0.88 2.69
CA GLY A 124 3.27 0.87 4.02
C GLY A 124 4.75 1.25 4.08
N ASN A 125 5.50 1.06 2.99
CA ASN A 125 6.91 1.47 2.89
C ASN A 125 7.14 2.66 1.96
N HIS A 126 6.11 3.31 1.41
CA HIS A 126 6.28 4.43 0.48
C HIS A 126 7.09 5.59 1.07
N ASP A 127 6.93 5.87 2.35
CA ASP A 127 7.63 6.95 3.06
C ASP A 127 9.14 6.71 3.24
N ARG A 128 9.64 5.52 2.91
CA ARG A 128 11.07 5.16 2.94
C ARG A 128 11.81 5.55 1.66
N PHE A 129 11.08 5.93 0.61
CA PHE A 129 11.63 6.31 -0.69
C PHE A 129 11.58 7.82 -0.90
N ALA A 130 12.62 8.35 -1.54
CA ALA A 130 12.73 9.79 -1.81
C ALA A 130 11.74 10.26 -2.89
N SER A 131 11.42 9.39 -3.87
CA SER A 131 10.49 9.70 -4.94
C SER A 131 9.22 8.86 -4.81
N VAL A 132 8.09 9.57 -4.63
CA VAL A 132 6.75 8.99 -4.57
C VAL A 132 5.92 9.59 -5.68
N ALA A 133 5.40 8.75 -6.56
CA ALA A 133 4.47 9.16 -7.62
C ALA A 133 3.03 8.92 -7.23
N MET A 134 2.14 9.79 -7.70
CA MET A 134 0.70 9.65 -7.53
C MET A 134 -0.04 10.05 -8.81
N LEU A 135 -1.18 9.42 -9.04
CA LEU A 135 -2.03 9.75 -10.18
C LEU A 135 -2.56 11.19 -10.07
N ASP A 136 -2.37 12.00 -11.12
CA ASP A 136 -2.81 13.39 -11.17
C ASP A 136 -4.28 13.49 -11.55
N THR A 137 -5.14 13.30 -10.56
CA THR A 137 -6.59 13.51 -10.70
C THR A 137 -7.06 14.61 -9.77
N PRO A 138 -8.16 15.31 -10.08
CA PRO A 138 -8.73 16.33 -9.20
C PRO A 138 -9.00 15.81 -7.78
N SER A 139 -9.46 14.56 -7.66
CA SER A 139 -9.74 13.93 -6.36
C SER A 139 -8.48 13.69 -5.53
N MET A 140 -7.38 13.27 -6.16
CA MET A 140 -6.10 13.06 -5.47
C MET A 140 -5.45 14.40 -5.10
N ARG A 141 -5.48 15.37 -6.01
CA ARG A 141 -4.98 16.73 -5.73
C ARG A 141 -5.72 17.41 -4.58
N ALA A 142 -7.04 17.30 -4.53
CA ALA A 142 -7.86 17.88 -3.47
C ALA A 142 -7.55 17.32 -2.06
N ARG A 143 -6.98 16.11 -1.98
CA ARG A 143 -6.60 15.45 -0.73
C ARG A 143 -5.17 15.73 -0.30
N ALA A 144 -4.34 16.25 -1.18
CA ALA A 144 -2.97 16.61 -0.87
C ALA A 144 -2.91 18.01 -0.23
N THR A 145 -1.99 18.21 0.71
CA THR A 145 -1.64 19.51 1.26
C THR A 145 -0.19 19.82 0.85
N GLY A 146 -0.02 20.58 -0.22
CA GLY A 146 1.27 20.70 -0.89
C GLY A 146 1.72 19.35 -1.47
N SER A 147 2.92 18.90 -1.10
CA SER A 147 3.42 17.58 -1.47
C SER A 147 2.97 16.46 -0.52
N ARG A 148 2.34 16.80 0.61
CA ARG A 148 1.99 15.82 1.64
C ARG A 148 0.61 15.23 1.40
N PHE A 149 0.55 13.92 1.37
CA PHE A 149 -0.68 13.16 1.25
C PHE A 149 -0.79 12.16 2.41
N LYS A 150 -1.95 12.16 3.08
CA LYS A 150 -2.27 11.21 4.14
C LYS A 150 -3.49 10.40 3.75
N MET A 151 -3.43 9.09 3.92
CA MET A 151 -4.57 8.23 3.69
C MET A 151 -5.70 8.51 4.68
N SER A 152 -6.94 8.36 4.21
CA SER A 152 -8.11 8.41 5.08
C SER A 152 -8.13 7.21 6.05
N SER A 153 -8.88 7.31 7.14
CA SER A 153 -9.04 6.20 8.08
C SER A 153 -9.64 4.95 7.44
N MET A 154 -10.46 5.11 6.39
CA MET A 154 -11.02 3.97 5.63
C MET A 154 -10.00 3.28 4.74
N GLN A 155 -8.95 3.98 4.31
CA GLN A 155 -7.86 3.41 3.53
C GLN A 155 -6.77 2.82 4.44
N HIS A 156 -6.65 3.34 5.66
CA HIS A 156 -5.69 2.88 6.64
C HIS A 156 -6.35 2.05 7.74
N LEU A 157 -6.65 0.79 7.44
CA LEU A 157 -7.12 -0.19 8.43
C LEU A 157 -5.96 -0.85 9.22
N GLY A 158 -4.73 -0.57 8.84
CA GLY A 158 -3.52 -1.12 9.47
C GLY A 158 -3.33 -0.77 10.95
N PHE A 159 -4.12 0.17 11.50
CA PHE A 159 -4.12 0.44 12.94
C PHE A 159 -4.52 -0.80 13.77
N LEU A 160 -5.28 -1.74 13.19
CA LEU A 160 -5.64 -3.01 13.84
C LEU A 160 -4.43 -3.95 13.96
N GLU A 161 -3.41 -3.74 13.14
CA GLU A 161 -2.16 -4.51 13.09
C GLU A 161 -0.97 -3.70 13.65
N ASN A 162 -1.26 -2.57 14.34
CA ASN A 162 -0.26 -1.61 14.82
C ASN A 162 0.61 -1.00 13.71
N ILE A 163 0.13 -1.00 12.48
CA ILE A 163 0.79 -0.38 11.33
C ILE A 163 0.52 1.12 11.34
N LYS A 164 1.59 1.90 11.26
CA LYS A 164 1.51 3.37 11.22
C LYS A 164 0.96 3.84 9.88
N ASN A 165 0.03 4.79 9.91
CA ASN A 165 -0.43 5.48 8.70
C ASN A 165 0.69 6.39 8.16
N PRO A 166 1.35 6.06 7.05
CA PRO A 166 2.44 6.86 6.50
C PRO A 166 1.92 8.19 5.96
N VAL A 167 2.77 9.21 6.00
CA VAL A 167 2.56 10.46 5.28
C VAL A 167 3.39 10.40 4.01
N LEU A 168 2.74 10.32 2.87
CA LEU A 168 3.41 10.26 1.59
C LEU A 168 3.87 11.65 1.16
N ASN A 169 5.15 11.80 0.82
CA ASN A 169 5.70 13.02 0.24
C ASN A 169 5.72 12.87 -1.28
N VAL A 170 4.63 13.28 -1.93
CA VAL A 170 4.45 13.14 -3.39
C VAL A 170 5.41 14.07 -4.12
N SER A 171 6.33 13.50 -4.88
CA SER A 171 7.33 14.22 -5.69
C SER A 171 6.95 14.28 -7.17
N GLU A 172 6.18 13.29 -7.64
CA GLU A 172 5.75 13.21 -9.03
C GLU A 172 4.23 13.04 -9.11
N TRP A 173 3.62 13.74 -10.08
CA TRP A 173 2.20 13.59 -10.39
C TRP A 173 2.07 13.10 -11.83
N TRP A 174 1.54 11.92 -12.01
CA TRP A 174 1.44 11.28 -13.31
C TRP A 174 0.06 11.42 -13.90
N GLN A 175 -0.02 11.96 -15.11
CA GLN A 175 -1.29 12.11 -15.83
C GLN A 175 -1.83 10.74 -16.24
N PRO A 176 -3.14 10.48 -16.06
CA PRO A 176 -3.78 9.31 -16.63
C PRO A 176 -3.57 9.23 -18.15
N ASP A 177 -3.53 8.01 -18.68
CA ASP A 177 -3.39 7.69 -20.10
C ASP A 177 -2.09 8.19 -20.78
N THR A 178 -1.11 8.60 -19.97
CA THR A 178 0.23 8.95 -20.45
C THR A 178 1.22 7.77 -20.32
N HIS A 179 2.44 7.99 -20.74
CA HIS A 179 3.51 7.03 -20.60
C HIS A 179 4.64 7.63 -19.75
N ILE A 180 5.20 6.80 -18.89
CA ILE A 180 6.42 7.09 -18.14
C ILE A 180 7.57 6.34 -18.80
N ASP A 181 8.60 7.08 -19.20
CA ASP A 181 9.83 6.51 -19.75
C ASP A 181 10.79 6.17 -18.60
N LEU A 182 11.35 4.96 -18.65
CA LEU A 182 12.30 4.46 -17.66
C LEU A 182 13.74 4.33 -18.24
N GLY A 183 13.92 4.80 -19.49
CA GLY A 183 15.09 4.47 -20.30
C GLY A 183 14.94 3.07 -20.91
N GLY A 184 14.77 3.01 -22.22
CA GLY A 184 14.59 1.72 -22.94
C GLY A 184 13.32 0.94 -22.63
N ARG A 185 12.49 1.41 -21.69
CA ARG A 185 11.18 0.81 -21.35
C ARG A 185 10.17 1.91 -21.01
N ARG A 186 8.96 1.76 -21.53
CA ARG A 186 7.86 2.71 -21.31
C ARG A 186 6.67 2.02 -20.65
N LEU A 187 6.14 2.62 -19.61
CA LEU A 187 4.94 2.15 -18.90
C LEU A 187 3.77 3.06 -19.22
N LYS A 188 2.62 2.49 -19.59
CA LYS A 188 1.38 3.23 -19.73
C LYS A 188 0.70 3.37 -18.37
N ILE A 189 0.32 4.58 -18.02
CA ILE A 189 -0.45 4.87 -16.80
C ILE A 189 -1.93 4.72 -17.13
N LEU A 190 -2.59 3.78 -16.49
CA LEU A 190 -4.02 3.55 -16.61
C LEU A 190 -4.73 4.10 -15.37
N ASN A 191 -5.89 4.70 -15.57
CA ASN A 191 -6.81 5.04 -14.49
C ASN A 191 -7.92 3.98 -14.47
N ALA A 192 -7.87 3.12 -13.46
CA ALA A 192 -8.85 2.06 -13.26
C ALA A 192 -9.93 2.47 -12.26
#